data_487b7c66442d006c500a74387c6217cd
#
_entry.id   487b7c66442d006c500a74387c6217cd
#
_cell.length_a   1.000
_cell.length_b   1.000
_cell.length_c   1.000
_cell.angle_alpha   90.00
_cell.angle_beta   90.00
_cell.angle_gamma   90.00
#
_symmetry.space_group_name_H-M   'P 1'
#
loop_
_entity.id
_entity.type
_entity.pdbx_description
1 polymer ?
#
loop_
_entity_poly.entity_id
_entity_poly.type
_entity_poly.pdbx_seq_one_letter_code
_entity_poly.pdbx_strand_id
1 'polypeptide(L)'
;LLGETQRNWLHSSMQQSQAKWQVLGQQLLIGRMLFPVSIFNGVERKAIPAHVHKLANIKRKQMQGGALSEQELALINTVMPYNLDAWDGYPVEREQVLMQLKSIGKPVIALAGDTHNAWHNKLTLKDGTKVGVELATPGVTSPGMEHYLSMDDEMAETLADDLPLLIEDLQYCNLHQRGFMTLTVSEDRAKATWHYVDAILTKAGKVVDTHSYEINA
;
A
#
# COMPACT_ATOMS: atom_id res chain seq x y z
N LEU A 1 -11.36 -10.19 -11.45
CA LEU A 1 -11.87 -9.59 -10.23
C LEU A 1 -13.18 -8.83 -10.49
N LEU A 2 -13.17 -7.79 -11.32
CA LEU A 2 -14.37 -7.06 -11.70
C LEU A 2 -15.17 -7.78 -12.80
N GLY A 3 -14.49 -8.38 -13.75
CA GLY A 3 -15.07 -8.85 -15.00
C GLY A 3 -15.36 -7.70 -15.98
N GLU A 4 -15.69 -8.07 -17.21
CA GLU A 4 -15.82 -7.11 -18.31
C GLU A 4 -16.93 -6.08 -18.08
N THR A 5 -18.10 -6.50 -17.63
CA THR A 5 -19.26 -5.63 -17.46
C THR A 5 -18.99 -4.52 -16.43
N GLN A 6 -18.46 -4.87 -15.25
CA GLN A 6 -18.19 -3.88 -14.21
C GLN A 6 -17.00 -2.99 -14.59
N ARG A 7 -15.96 -3.54 -15.20
CA ARG A 7 -14.82 -2.76 -15.68
C ARG A 7 -15.24 -1.72 -16.73
N ASN A 8 -16.09 -2.09 -17.68
CA ASN A 8 -16.60 -1.17 -18.70
C ASN A 8 -17.50 -0.09 -18.09
N TRP A 9 -18.34 -0.46 -17.13
CA TRP A 9 -19.15 0.49 -16.37
C TRP A 9 -18.26 1.50 -15.61
N LEU A 10 -17.25 1.04 -14.89
CA LEU A 10 -16.31 1.89 -14.15
C LEU A 10 -15.63 2.89 -15.08
N HIS A 11 -15.07 2.41 -16.19
CA HIS A 11 -14.41 3.27 -17.18
C HIS A 11 -15.36 4.32 -17.75
N SER A 12 -16.54 3.91 -18.19
CA SER A 12 -17.54 4.82 -18.76
C SER A 12 -18.00 5.87 -17.74
N SER A 13 -18.22 5.46 -16.49
CA SER A 13 -18.65 6.37 -15.42
C SER A 13 -17.60 7.43 -15.11
N MET A 14 -16.34 7.04 -15.04
CA MET A 14 -15.23 7.97 -14.79
C MET A 14 -14.95 8.87 -16.00
N GLN A 15 -15.07 8.35 -17.22
CA GLN A 15 -14.91 9.12 -18.44
C GLN A 15 -15.99 10.21 -18.59
N GLN A 16 -17.23 9.93 -18.21
CA GLN A 16 -18.35 10.88 -18.25
C GLN A 16 -18.34 11.87 -17.09
N SER A 17 -17.60 11.58 -16.02
CA SER A 17 -17.53 12.43 -14.84
C SER A 17 -16.99 13.82 -15.20
N GLN A 18 -17.65 14.88 -14.73
CA GLN A 18 -17.18 16.26 -14.85
C GLN A 18 -16.29 16.68 -13.66
N ALA A 19 -16.17 15.85 -12.63
CA ALA A 19 -15.32 16.12 -11.49
C ALA A 19 -13.84 16.14 -11.87
N LYS A 20 -13.08 17.03 -11.27
CA LYS A 20 -11.63 17.12 -11.46
C LYS A 20 -10.94 15.87 -10.88
N TRP A 21 -11.28 15.49 -9.67
CA TRP A 21 -10.75 14.31 -9.00
C TRP A 21 -11.58 13.07 -9.29
N GLN A 22 -10.90 11.97 -9.57
CA GLN A 22 -11.52 10.66 -9.70
C GLN A 22 -11.16 9.84 -8.46
N VAL A 23 -12.15 9.55 -7.61
CA VAL A 23 -11.94 8.78 -6.38
C VAL A 23 -12.58 7.41 -6.53
N LEU A 24 -11.75 6.37 -6.54
CA LEU A 24 -12.16 4.97 -6.60
C LEU A 24 -12.23 4.40 -5.19
N GLY A 25 -13.45 4.28 -4.62
CA GLY A 25 -13.67 3.57 -3.35
C GLY A 25 -13.81 2.07 -3.61
N GLN A 26 -12.93 1.28 -3.04
CA GLN A 26 -12.93 -0.18 -3.17
C GLN A 26 -12.41 -0.84 -1.88
N GLN A 27 -12.49 -2.17 -1.78
CA GLN A 27 -12.07 -2.86 -0.56
C GLN A 27 -10.61 -3.32 -0.59
N LEU A 28 -10.12 -3.83 -1.72
CA LEU A 28 -8.81 -4.50 -1.84
C LEU A 28 -7.72 -3.53 -2.31
N LEU A 29 -6.46 -3.80 -1.96
CA LEU A 29 -5.33 -3.04 -2.47
C LEU A 29 -5.16 -3.25 -3.98
N ILE A 30 -5.09 -2.14 -4.74
CA ILE A 30 -4.77 -2.12 -6.17
C ILE A 30 -3.30 -1.75 -6.43
N GLY A 31 -2.61 -1.15 -5.45
CA GLY A 31 -1.16 -0.98 -5.47
C GLY A 31 -0.44 -2.33 -5.55
N ARG A 32 0.69 -2.39 -6.26
CA ARG A 32 1.49 -3.62 -6.31
C ARG A 32 2.20 -3.85 -5.00
N MET A 33 1.87 -4.96 -4.36
CA MET A 33 2.46 -5.40 -3.10
C MET A 33 3.35 -6.63 -3.36
N LEU A 34 4.45 -6.41 -4.09
CA LEU A 34 5.40 -7.46 -4.44
C LEU A 34 6.50 -7.52 -3.38
N PHE A 35 6.49 -8.57 -2.60
CA PHE A 35 7.46 -8.82 -1.54
C PHE A 35 8.60 -9.73 -2.01
N PRO A 36 9.82 -9.60 -1.48
CA PRO A 36 10.87 -10.57 -1.73
C PRO A 36 10.45 -11.99 -1.39
N VAL A 37 10.64 -12.91 -2.34
CA VAL A 37 10.22 -14.33 -2.21
C VAL A 37 10.81 -14.99 -0.97
N SER A 38 12.01 -14.59 -0.57
CA SER A 38 12.70 -15.15 0.59
C SER A 38 11.95 -14.94 1.91
N ILE A 39 11.02 -13.98 1.99
CA ILE A 39 10.17 -13.75 3.17
C ILE A 39 9.18 -14.89 3.38
N PHE A 40 8.71 -15.52 2.29
CA PHE A 40 7.72 -16.60 2.33
C PHE A 40 8.32 -18.00 2.35
N ASN A 41 9.61 -18.14 2.03
CA ASN A 41 10.26 -19.43 1.84
C ASN A 41 11.09 -19.84 3.07
N GLY A 42 10.47 -20.64 3.95
CA GLY A 42 11.17 -21.29 5.06
C GLY A 42 11.53 -20.37 6.23
N VAL A 43 11.03 -19.15 6.27
CA VAL A 43 11.18 -18.25 7.42
C VAL A 43 10.04 -18.48 8.39
N GLU A 44 10.35 -18.78 9.63
CA GLU A 44 9.35 -18.85 10.69
C GLU A 44 8.67 -17.49 10.88
N ARG A 45 7.36 -17.49 11.12
CA ARG A 45 6.54 -16.28 11.18
C ARG A 45 7.12 -15.22 12.12
N LYS A 46 7.63 -15.59 13.28
CA LYS A 46 8.26 -14.69 14.26
C LYS A 46 9.61 -14.13 13.81
N ALA A 47 10.27 -14.77 12.86
CA ALA A 47 11.55 -14.32 12.30
C ALA A 47 11.40 -13.41 11.08
N ILE A 48 10.19 -13.25 10.54
CA ILE A 48 9.91 -12.42 9.37
C ILE A 48 10.39 -10.98 9.56
N PRO A 49 10.09 -10.27 10.68
CA PRO A 49 10.55 -8.88 10.84
C PRO A 49 12.07 -8.75 10.77
N ALA A 50 12.81 -9.60 11.46
CA ALA A 50 14.28 -9.60 11.43
C ALA A 50 14.83 -9.95 10.03
N HIS A 51 14.17 -10.85 9.29
CA HIS A 51 14.55 -11.19 7.93
C HIS A 51 14.30 -10.00 6.98
N VAL A 52 13.16 -9.33 7.06
CA VAL A 52 12.85 -8.11 6.29
C VAL A 52 13.88 -7.02 6.59
N HIS A 53 14.21 -6.79 7.86
CA HIS A 53 15.24 -5.83 8.24
C HIS A 53 16.60 -6.14 7.60
N LYS A 54 17.01 -7.41 7.55
CA LYS A 54 18.21 -7.85 6.82
C LYS A 54 18.14 -7.50 5.33
N LEU A 55 17.01 -7.77 4.67
CA LEU A 55 16.81 -7.43 3.24
C LEU A 55 16.83 -5.91 3.02
N ALA A 56 16.19 -5.15 3.88
CA ALA A 56 16.22 -3.69 3.83
C ALA A 56 17.64 -3.13 3.98
N ASN A 57 18.47 -3.74 4.83
CA ASN A 57 19.89 -3.35 4.96
C ASN A 57 20.71 -3.65 3.70
N ILE A 58 20.41 -4.75 2.99
CA ILE A 58 20.99 -5.00 1.66
C ILE A 58 20.57 -3.88 0.69
N LYS A 59 19.30 -3.48 0.71
CA LYS A 59 18.78 -2.40 -0.13
C LYS A 59 19.42 -1.04 0.21
N ARG A 60 19.59 -0.72 1.49
CA ARG A 60 20.30 0.49 1.94
C ARG A 60 21.75 0.52 1.46
N LYS A 61 22.47 -0.62 1.57
CA LYS A 61 23.82 -0.77 1.02
C LYS A 61 23.85 -0.48 -0.49
N GLN A 62 22.88 -1.01 -1.26
CA GLN A 62 22.75 -0.73 -2.70
C GLN A 62 22.55 0.77 -2.98
N MET A 63 21.64 1.42 -2.24
CA MET A 63 21.33 2.84 -2.41
C MET A 63 22.51 3.76 -2.08
N GLN A 64 23.42 3.32 -1.21
CA GLN A 64 24.66 4.01 -0.87
C GLN A 64 25.80 3.73 -1.87
N GLY A 65 25.54 3.01 -2.96
CA GLY A 65 26.54 2.67 -3.97
C GLY A 65 27.44 1.48 -3.58
N GLY A 66 27.10 0.74 -2.51
CA GLY A 66 27.83 -0.45 -2.10
C GLY A 66 27.64 -1.61 -3.10
N ALA A 67 28.71 -2.32 -3.41
CA ALA A 67 28.63 -3.51 -4.26
C ALA A 67 27.85 -4.63 -3.56
N LEU A 68 26.95 -5.27 -4.29
CA LEU A 68 26.18 -6.43 -3.84
C LEU A 68 26.68 -7.69 -4.57
N SER A 69 26.68 -8.82 -3.86
CA SER A 69 26.84 -10.12 -4.48
C SER A 69 25.61 -10.52 -5.30
N GLU A 70 25.76 -11.48 -6.21
CA GLU A 70 24.62 -12.04 -6.96
C GLU A 70 23.54 -12.62 -6.04
N GLN A 71 23.95 -13.22 -4.91
CA GLN A 71 23.03 -13.75 -3.91
C GLN A 71 22.24 -12.62 -3.22
N GLU A 72 22.89 -11.52 -2.83
CA GLU A 72 22.21 -10.36 -2.23
C GLU A 72 21.23 -9.74 -3.23
N LEU A 73 21.62 -9.61 -4.51
CA LEU A 73 20.72 -9.12 -5.57
C LEU A 73 19.52 -10.04 -5.77
N ALA A 74 19.70 -11.36 -5.80
CA ALA A 74 18.64 -12.32 -5.93
C ALA A 74 17.65 -12.25 -4.75
N LEU A 75 18.14 -12.06 -3.53
CA LEU A 75 17.30 -11.96 -2.33
C LEU A 75 16.33 -10.78 -2.36
N ILE A 76 16.73 -9.62 -2.91
CA ILE A 76 15.90 -8.40 -2.91
C ILE A 76 15.14 -8.18 -4.21
N ASN A 77 15.54 -8.77 -5.33
CA ASN A 77 14.93 -8.54 -6.65
C ASN A 77 14.01 -9.67 -7.10
N THR A 78 14.07 -10.86 -6.48
CA THR A 78 13.12 -11.94 -6.76
C THR A 78 11.91 -11.72 -5.89
N VAL A 79 10.80 -11.25 -6.49
CA VAL A 79 9.59 -10.84 -5.79
C VAL A 79 8.38 -11.63 -6.20
N MET A 80 7.38 -11.69 -5.34
CA MET A 80 6.08 -12.32 -5.58
C MET A 80 4.94 -11.54 -4.90
N PRO A 81 3.71 -11.71 -5.36
CA PRO A 81 2.54 -11.09 -4.72
C PRO A 81 2.41 -11.47 -3.24
N TYR A 82 2.12 -10.47 -2.42
CA TYR A 82 1.80 -10.64 -1.00
C TYR A 82 0.43 -11.33 -0.80
N ASN A 83 -0.58 -10.92 -1.57
CA ASN A 83 -1.95 -11.41 -1.43
C ASN A 83 -2.58 -11.65 -2.81
N LEU A 84 -2.85 -12.91 -3.14
CA LEU A 84 -3.48 -13.30 -4.41
C LEU A 84 -5.00 -13.04 -4.44
N ASP A 85 -5.63 -12.77 -3.29
CA ASP A 85 -7.03 -12.36 -3.23
C ASP A 85 -7.20 -10.86 -3.54
N ALA A 86 -6.12 -10.06 -3.43
CA ALA A 86 -6.07 -8.68 -3.87
C ALA A 86 -5.80 -8.57 -5.39
N TRP A 87 -5.63 -7.35 -5.89
CA TRP A 87 -5.41 -7.10 -7.32
C TRP A 87 -4.13 -7.71 -7.88
N ASP A 88 -3.15 -7.99 -7.04
CA ASP A 88 -1.93 -8.70 -7.45
C ASP A 88 -2.19 -10.13 -7.95
N GLY A 89 -3.29 -10.76 -7.54
CA GLY A 89 -3.77 -12.02 -8.09
C GLY A 89 -4.42 -11.89 -9.47
N TYR A 90 -4.71 -10.68 -9.92
CA TYR A 90 -5.38 -10.37 -11.19
C TYR A 90 -4.58 -9.36 -12.03
N PRO A 91 -3.29 -9.61 -12.30
CA PRO A 91 -2.38 -8.58 -12.84
C PRO A 91 -2.79 -8.06 -14.21
N VAL A 92 -3.42 -8.88 -15.04
CA VAL A 92 -3.90 -8.45 -16.36
C VAL A 92 -5.07 -7.47 -16.24
N GLU A 93 -6.05 -7.79 -15.39
CA GLU A 93 -7.20 -6.90 -15.20
C GLU A 93 -6.81 -5.62 -14.45
N ARG A 94 -5.90 -5.73 -13.46
CA ARG A 94 -5.30 -4.56 -12.80
C ARG A 94 -4.70 -3.59 -13.81
N GLU A 95 -3.86 -4.09 -14.71
CA GLU A 95 -3.23 -3.29 -15.75
C GLU A 95 -4.26 -2.61 -16.66
N GLN A 96 -5.29 -3.35 -17.10
CA GLN A 96 -6.38 -2.81 -17.92
C GLN A 96 -7.13 -1.69 -17.21
N VAL A 97 -7.48 -1.86 -15.93
CA VAL A 97 -8.16 -0.84 -15.14
C VAL A 97 -7.27 0.40 -14.99
N LEU A 98 -6.00 0.24 -14.65
CA LEU A 98 -5.08 1.37 -14.50
C LEU A 98 -4.83 2.10 -15.82
N MET A 99 -4.72 1.39 -16.96
CA MET A 99 -4.64 2.00 -18.29
C MET A 99 -5.89 2.83 -18.62
N GLN A 100 -7.07 2.32 -18.31
CA GLN A 100 -8.34 3.02 -18.48
C GLN A 100 -8.39 4.28 -17.62
N LEU A 101 -8.02 4.19 -16.33
CA LEU A 101 -7.95 5.34 -15.42
C LEU A 101 -6.95 6.39 -15.92
N LYS A 102 -5.78 5.96 -16.39
CA LYS A 102 -4.78 6.86 -16.97
C LYS A 102 -5.29 7.60 -18.20
N SER A 103 -6.05 6.92 -19.06
CA SER A 103 -6.59 7.50 -20.30
C SER A 103 -7.59 8.64 -20.07
N ILE A 104 -8.18 8.74 -18.88
CA ILE A 104 -9.11 9.81 -18.50
C ILE A 104 -8.38 11.16 -18.37
N GLY A 105 -7.07 11.15 -18.08
CA GLY A 105 -6.26 12.37 -17.96
C GLY A 105 -6.56 13.22 -16.73
N LYS A 106 -7.20 12.64 -15.70
CA LYS A 106 -7.55 13.31 -14.43
C LYS A 106 -6.80 12.70 -13.26
N PRO A 107 -6.60 13.44 -12.14
CA PRO A 107 -6.03 12.89 -10.94
C PRO A 107 -6.88 11.74 -10.37
N VAL A 108 -6.23 10.62 -10.06
CA VAL A 108 -6.88 9.40 -9.54
C VAL A 108 -6.41 9.12 -8.12
N ILE A 109 -7.37 8.90 -7.22
CA ILE A 109 -7.13 8.44 -5.85
C ILE A 109 -7.93 7.16 -5.65
N ALA A 110 -7.26 6.05 -5.35
CA ALA A 110 -7.92 4.84 -4.86
C ALA A 110 -7.94 4.83 -3.33
N LEU A 111 -9.10 4.50 -2.76
CA LEU A 111 -9.27 4.28 -1.32
C LEU A 111 -9.49 2.80 -1.10
N ALA A 112 -8.75 2.21 -0.14
CA ALA A 112 -8.83 0.79 0.18
C ALA A 112 -8.88 0.54 1.69
N GLY A 113 -9.15 -0.71 2.06
CA GLY A 113 -9.16 -1.22 3.44
C GLY A 113 -8.65 -2.64 3.48
N ASP A 114 -9.44 -3.58 3.98
CA ASP A 114 -9.25 -5.04 4.00
C ASP A 114 -8.06 -5.52 4.86
N THR A 115 -6.87 -4.98 4.65
CA THR A 115 -5.62 -5.46 5.27
C THR A 115 -5.46 -5.08 6.74
N HIS A 116 -6.35 -4.24 7.27
CA HIS A 116 -6.34 -3.71 8.64
C HIS A 116 -5.10 -2.85 8.98
N ASN A 117 -4.30 -2.51 8.01
CA ASN A 117 -3.12 -1.66 8.12
C ASN A 117 -3.26 -0.41 7.23
N ALA A 118 -2.58 0.66 7.60
CA ALA A 118 -2.50 1.84 6.75
C ALA A 118 -1.45 1.63 5.66
N TRP A 119 -1.80 1.98 4.42
CA TRP A 119 -0.88 1.94 3.29
C TRP A 119 -1.03 3.18 2.42
N HIS A 120 0.10 3.67 1.91
CA HIS A 120 0.14 4.63 0.82
C HIS A 120 1.00 4.06 -0.30
N ASN A 121 0.37 3.79 -1.44
CA ASN A 121 1.02 3.26 -2.63
C ASN A 121 0.95 4.25 -3.78
N LYS A 122 2.00 4.31 -4.59
CA LYS A 122 1.87 4.82 -5.96
C LYS A 122 1.04 3.83 -6.77
N LEU A 123 0.21 4.34 -7.67
CA LEU A 123 -0.40 3.51 -8.69
C LEU A 123 0.37 3.68 -9.98
N THR A 124 1.05 2.62 -10.40
CA THR A 124 1.86 2.60 -11.62
C THR A 124 1.44 1.46 -12.54
N LEU A 125 1.55 1.68 -13.84
CA LEU A 125 1.51 0.63 -14.86
C LEU A 125 2.77 -0.23 -14.78
N LYS A 126 2.78 -1.35 -15.48
CA LYS A 126 3.92 -2.27 -15.53
C LYS A 126 5.20 -1.61 -16.08
N ASP A 127 5.06 -0.62 -16.94
CA ASP A 127 6.17 0.15 -17.51
C ASP A 127 6.64 1.30 -16.61
N GLY A 128 6.10 1.45 -15.41
CA GLY A 128 6.39 2.52 -14.46
C GLY A 128 5.61 3.82 -14.67
N THR A 129 4.73 3.89 -15.68
CA THR A 129 3.88 5.08 -15.91
C THR A 129 2.98 5.34 -14.69
N LYS A 130 3.07 6.53 -14.12
CA LYS A 130 2.24 6.95 -12.97
C LYS A 130 0.79 7.16 -13.39
N VAL A 131 -0.12 6.57 -12.64
CA VAL A 131 -1.59 6.70 -12.82
C VAL A 131 -2.20 7.55 -11.71
N GLY A 132 -1.85 7.32 -10.47
CA GLY A 132 -2.43 7.98 -9.31
C GLY A 132 -1.78 7.52 -8.01
N VAL A 133 -2.57 7.53 -6.95
CA VAL A 133 -2.17 7.04 -5.63
C VAL A 133 -3.27 6.14 -5.04
N GLU A 134 -2.87 5.22 -4.18
CA GLU A 134 -3.77 4.46 -3.32
C GLU A 134 -3.49 4.80 -1.87
N LEU A 135 -4.56 4.95 -1.11
CA LEU A 135 -4.55 5.29 0.30
C LEU A 135 -5.46 4.29 1.03
N ALA A 136 -4.88 3.40 1.80
CA ALA A 136 -5.63 2.41 2.57
C ALA A 136 -5.75 2.82 4.03
N THR A 137 -6.97 2.69 4.57
CA THR A 137 -7.25 3.00 5.97
C THR A 137 -6.82 1.84 6.88
N PRO A 138 -6.33 2.11 8.10
CA PRO A 138 -6.12 1.06 9.09
C PRO A 138 -7.46 0.47 9.54
N GLY A 139 -7.41 -0.68 10.20
CA GLY A 139 -8.57 -1.22 10.89
C GLY A 139 -8.99 -0.32 12.08
N VAL A 140 -10.29 -0.19 12.32
CA VAL A 140 -10.78 0.54 13.50
C VAL A 140 -10.52 -0.27 14.78
N THR A 141 -10.78 -1.59 14.73
CA THR A 141 -10.61 -2.49 15.88
C THR A 141 -9.96 -3.82 15.52
N SER A 142 -9.97 -4.20 14.25
CA SER A 142 -9.44 -5.49 13.78
C SER A 142 -7.92 -5.55 13.93
N PRO A 143 -7.35 -6.72 14.28
CA PRO A 143 -5.90 -6.88 14.38
C PRO A 143 -5.23 -6.71 13.01
N GLY A 144 -4.06 -6.11 12.99
CA GLY A 144 -3.23 -5.94 11.81
C GLY A 144 -2.05 -6.90 11.78
N MET A 145 -1.03 -6.55 11.00
CA MET A 145 0.14 -7.39 10.77
C MET A 145 0.93 -7.67 12.05
N GLU A 146 0.95 -6.72 12.99
CA GLU A 146 1.61 -6.87 14.29
C GLU A 146 1.10 -8.10 15.07
N HIS A 147 -0.19 -8.35 15.01
CA HIS A 147 -0.79 -9.51 15.67
C HIS A 147 -0.38 -10.82 14.98
N TYR A 148 -0.45 -10.86 13.65
CA TYR A 148 -0.14 -12.08 12.89
C TYR A 148 1.35 -12.45 12.93
N LEU A 149 2.23 -11.47 13.06
CA LEU A 149 3.68 -11.68 13.18
C LEU A 149 4.17 -11.68 14.63
N SER A 150 3.27 -11.46 15.62
CA SER A 150 3.60 -11.39 17.05
C SER A 150 4.67 -10.32 17.34
N MET A 151 4.52 -9.13 16.75
CA MET A 151 5.42 -8.00 16.92
C MET A 151 4.98 -7.12 18.09
N ASP A 152 5.94 -6.55 18.80
CA ASP A 152 5.72 -5.35 19.61
C ASP A 152 5.76 -4.09 18.73
N ASP A 153 5.51 -2.93 19.34
CA ASP A 153 5.42 -1.66 18.61
C ASP A 153 6.75 -1.28 17.93
N GLU A 154 7.88 -1.47 18.61
CA GLU A 154 9.22 -1.16 18.06
C GLU A 154 9.55 -2.04 16.83
N MET A 155 9.23 -3.31 16.89
CA MET A 155 9.39 -4.22 15.75
C MET A 155 8.47 -3.83 14.59
N ALA A 156 7.24 -3.42 14.88
CA ALA A 156 6.26 -3.01 13.87
C ALA A 156 6.64 -1.69 13.20
N GLU A 157 7.18 -0.73 13.95
CA GLU A 157 7.72 0.53 13.43
C GLU A 157 8.95 0.27 12.53
N THR A 158 9.90 -0.55 13.01
CA THR A 158 11.06 -0.95 12.20
C THR A 158 10.65 -1.61 10.89
N LEU A 159 9.67 -2.52 10.94
CA LEU A 159 9.15 -3.19 9.74
C LEU A 159 8.46 -2.20 8.81
N ALA A 160 7.71 -1.23 9.34
CA ALA A 160 7.05 -0.18 8.56
C ALA A 160 8.05 0.73 7.84
N ASP A 161 9.21 1.00 8.43
CA ASP A 161 10.30 1.76 7.80
C ASP A 161 11.06 0.95 6.74
N ASP A 162 11.12 -0.37 6.89
CA ASP A 162 11.86 -1.26 6.01
C ASP A 162 11.08 -1.63 4.73
N LEU A 163 9.78 -1.82 4.82
CA LEU A 163 8.95 -2.26 3.69
C LEU A 163 8.98 -1.32 2.49
N PRO A 164 8.94 0.02 2.63
CA PRO A 164 9.03 0.95 1.50
C PRO A 164 10.35 0.87 0.73
N LEU A 165 11.42 0.34 1.33
CA LEU A 165 12.68 0.10 0.64
C LEU A 165 12.64 -1.13 -0.28
N LEU A 166 11.78 -2.08 0.03
CA LEU A 166 11.69 -3.39 -0.63
C LEU A 166 10.54 -3.48 -1.62
N ILE A 167 9.47 -2.71 -1.41
CA ILE A 167 8.26 -2.70 -2.23
C ILE A 167 8.22 -1.40 -3.04
N GLU A 168 8.38 -1.52 -4.36
CA GLU A 168 8.62 -0.40 -5.27
C GLU A 168 7.55 0.71 -5.21
N ASP A 169 6.28 0.33 -5.17
CA ASP A 169 5.16 1.28 -5.19
C ASP A 169 4.80 1.81 -3.79
N LEU A 170 5.25 1.15 -2.71
CA LEU A 170 4.94 1.52 -1.33
C LEU A 170 5.71 2.77 -0.91
N GLN A 171 5.00 3.74 -0.33
CA GLN A 171 5.57 5.01 0.16
C GLN A 171 5.49 5.15 1.67
N TYR A 172 4.47 4.57 2.27
CA TYR A 172 4.23 4.62 3.71
C TYR A 172 3.35 3.46 4.13
N CYS A 173 3.59 2.93 5.31
CA CYS A 173 2.67 2.04 5.99
C CYS A 173 2.71 2.26 7.51
N ASN A 174 1.62 1.86 8.19
CA ASN A 174 1.58 1.70 9.63
C ASN A 174 0.94 0.33 9.92
N LEU A 175 1.65 -0.50 10.66
CA LEU A 175 1.36 -1.92 10.78
C LEU A 175 0.77 -2.32 12.13
N HIS A 176 0.71 -1.40 13.12
CA HIS A 176 0.31 -1.73 14.49
C HIS A 176 -0.78 -0.82 15.06
N GLN A 177 -0.90 0.43 14.60
CA GLN A 177 -1.88 1.34 15.14
C GLN A 177 -3.26 1.17 14.48
N ARG A 178 -4.30 1.39 15.27
CA ARG A 178 -5.70 1.39 14.82
C ARG A 178 -6.18 2.82 14.63
N GLY A 179 -7.17 3.00 13.78
CA GLY A 179 -7.69 4.33 13.54
C GLY A 179 -8.58 4.44 12.32
N PHE A 180 -8.56 5.59 11.71
CA PHE A 180 -9.34 5.90 10.51
C PHE A 180 -8.59 6.92 9.63
N MET A 181 -9.05 7.10 8.43
CA MET A 181 -8.49 8.08 7.49
C MET A 181 -9.57 9.08 7.08
N THR A 182 -9.18 10.35 6.96
CA THR A 182 -9.98 11.40 6.32
C THR A 182 -9.35 11.83 5.01
N LEU A 183 -10.18 12.10 4.00
CA LEU A 183 -9.75 12.68 2.73
C LEU A 183 -10.45 14.03 2.55
N THR A 184 -9.68 15.12 2.57
CA THR A 184 -10.16 16.47 2.26
C THR A 184 -9.78 16.81 0.83
N VAL A 185 -10.75 17.18 0.01
CA VAL A 185 -10.55 17.47 -1.42
C VAL A 185 -10.94 18.91 -1.70
N SER A 186 -10.05 19.64 -2.33
CA SER A 186 -10.29 20.99 -2.89
C SER A 186 -10.08 20.98 -4.40
N GLU A 187 -10.23 22.12 -5.05
CA GLU A 187 -10.01 22.23 -6.49
C GLU A 187 -8.58 21.86 -6.89
N ASP A 188 -7.57 22.32 -6.14
CA ASP A 188 -6.16 22.18 -6.53
C ASP A 188 -5.41 21.05 -5.82
N ARG A 189 -5.95 20.54 -4.72
CA ARG A 189 -5.29 19.50 -3.94
C ARG A 189 -6.27 18.61 -3.17
N ALA A 190 -5.79 17.42 -2.89
CA ALA A 190 -6.40 16.51 -1.93
C ALA A 190 -5.40 16.23 -0.79
N LYS A 191 -5.90 16.13 0.44
CA LYS A 191 -5.11 15.76 1.61
C LYS A 191 -5.74 14.56 2.31
N ALA A 192 -5.00 13.49 2.39
CA ALA A 192 -5.32 12.35 3.25
C ALA A 192 -4.66 12.57 4.62
N THR A 193 -5.38 12.22 5.68
CA THR A 193 -4.84 12.19 7.03
C THR A 193 -5.29 10.92 7.71
N TRP A 194 -4.33 10.08 8.09
CA TRP A 194 -4.56 8.94 8.98
C TRP A 194 -4.54 9.44 10.41
N HIS A 195 -5.52 9.02 11.19
CA HIS A 195 -5.68 9.35 12.60
C HIS A 195 -5.60 8.06 13.40
N TYR A 196 -4.61 7.96 14.27
CA TYR A 196 -4.36 6.77 15.09
C TYR A 196 -4.84 6.99 16.51
N VAL A 197 -5.44 5.96 17.09
CA VAL A 197 -6.06 6.03 18.43
C VAL A 197 -5.29 5.21 19.44
N ASP A 198 -5.32 5.65 20.70
CA ASP A 198 -4.63 5.01 21.83
C ASP A 198 -5.36 3.80 22.41
N ALA A 199 -6.67 3.69 22.18
CA ALA A 199 -7.48 2.61 22.75
C ALA A 199 -8.63 2.23 21.81
N ILE A 200 -8.80 0.92 21.64
CA ILE A 200 -9.88 0.33 20.81
C ILE A 200 -10.87 -0.52 21.64
N LEU A 201 -10.55 -0.83 22.86
CA LEU A 201 -11.37 -1.65 23.75
C LEU A 201 -12.25 -0.83 24.70
N THR A 202 -12.12 0.48 24.69
CA THR A 202 -12.88 1.42 25.52
C THR A 202 -13.47 2.54 24.67
N LYS A 203 -14.56 3.15 25.16
CA LYS A 203 -15.17 4.33 24.50
C LYS A 203 -14.38 5.63 24.71
N ALA A 204 -13.31 5.59 25.50
CA ALA A 204 -12.50 6.75 25.85
C ALA A 204 -11.28 6.97 24.93
N GLY A 205 -11.17 6.21 23.84
CA GLY A 205 -10.07 6.32 22.88
C GLY A 205 -9.94 7.73 22.30
N LYS A 206 -8.72 8.20 22.17
CA LYS A 206 -8.36 9.51 21.60
C LYS A 206 -7.41 9.34 20.46
N VAL A 207 -7.45 10.28 19.51
CA VAL A 207 -6.40 10.37 18.49
C VAL A 207 -5.12 10.84 19.16
N VAL A 208 -4.05 10.05 19.03
CA VAL A 208 -2.74 10.29 19.66
C VAL A 208 -1.64 10.52 18.66
N ASP A 209 -1.86 10.10 17.41
CA ASP A 209 -0.89 10.29 16.33
C ASP A 209 -1.60 10.53 15.00
N THR A 210 -0.94 11.20 14.06
CA THR A 210 -1.45 11.45 12.71
C THR A 210 -0.34 11.41 11.68
N HIS A 211 -0.64 10.84 10.52
CA HIS A 211 0.18 10.95 9.32
C HIS A 211 -0.62 11.62 8.21
N SER A 212 0.00 12.50 7.42
CA SER A 212 -0.69 13.19 6.32
C SER A 212 0.09 13.12 5.02
N TYR A 213 -0.66 13.04 3.91
CA TYR A 213 -0.12 13.10 2.56
C TYR A 213 -0.95 14.05 1.70
N GLU A 214 -0.28 14.94 0.95
CA GLU A 214 -0.93 15.88 0.03
C GLU A 214 -0.68 15.48 -1.43
N ILE A 215 -1.74 15.60 -2.24
CA ILE A 215 -1.77 15.28 -3.66
C ILE A 215 -2.17 16.54 -4.40
N ASN A 216 -1.34 17.00 -5.33
CA ASN A 216 -1.67 18.10 -6.22
C ASN A 216 -2.43 17.59 -7.46
N ALA A 217 -3.37 18.40 -7.96
CA ALA A 217 -4.20 18.08 -9.11
C ALA A 217 -3.46 18.21 -10.44
#